data_3aba32b2665b41a9a6bc2195d77766c8
#
_entry.id   3aba32b2665b41a9a6bc2195d77766c8
#
_cell.length_a   1.000
_cell.length_b   1.000
_cell.length_c   1.000
_cell.angle_alpha   90.00
_cell.angle_beta   90.00
_cell.angle_gamma   90.00
#
_symmetry.space_group_name_H-M   'P 1'
#
loop_
_entity.id
_entity.type
_entity.pdbx_description
1 polymer ?
#
loop_
_entity_poly.entity_id
_entity_poly.type
_entity_poly.pdbx_seq_one_letter_code
_entity_poly.pdbx_strand_id
1 'polypeptide(L)'
;MNNMEKSRGNLLLEFFSEEIPARMQLNSEIQLQNLFVKSLAKRDITFESFKTFSGPRHLSIIIKGIELGQKDQEIEKRGPRFDANQKAIDGFLKSNQLKIDETIIKETNKGKFYFHSQMIKGQKTYEILPDIISEIVNGFVWPKSQRWANTDLKWARPLRNIVLLLNDDVVKGKVEIGKNVFLNFTNFTFSHRYSDKKIVINKIENYEQLLEENYVILDRNKLSLIHISEPTRPVM
;
A
#
# COMPACT_ATOMS: atom_id res chain seq x y z
N MET A 1 -5.25 -21.41 22.86
CA MET A 1 -4.66 -20.05 22.91
C MET A 1 -3.44 -20.06 21.98
N ASN A 2 -3.63 -19.74 20.72
CA ASN A 2 -2.51 -19.64 19.78
C ASN A 2 -1.95 -18.23 19.86
N ASN A 3 -0.77 -18.10 20.47
CA ASN A 3 0.10 -16.93 20.32
C ASN A 3 0.53 -16.82 18.84
N MET A 4 -0.27 -16.23 17.99
CA MET A 4 0.29 -15.50 16.86
C MET A 4 0.84 -14.21 17.46
N GLU A 5 2.09 -14.24 17.90
CA GLU A 5 2.86 -13.00 18.04
C GLU A 5 2.63 -12.21 16.76
N LYS A 6 2.07 -11.01 16.89
CA LYS A 6 1.88 -10.08 15.79
C LYS A 6 3.27 -9.79 15.23
N SER A 7 3.69 -10.58 14.26
CA SER A 7 4.95 -10.31 13.60
C SER A 7 4.78 -8.99 12.84
N ARG A 8 5.62 -8.02 13.15
CA ARG A 8 5.70 -6.74 12.49
C ARG A 8 6.92 -6.71 11.60
N GLY A 9 6.84 -5.93 10.55
CA GLY A 9 7.91 -5.81 9.58
C GLY A 9 8.10 -4.39 9.10
N ASN A 10 9.06 -4.19 8.21
CA ASN A 10 9.32 -2.93 7.54
C ASN A 10 8.92 -3.04 6.07
N LEU A 11 8.41 -1.94 5.50
CA LEU A 11 8.00 -1.88 4.11
C LEU A 11 8.65 -0.68 3.43
N LEU A 12 9.11 -0.88 2.19
CA LEU A 12 9.51 0.18 1.28
C LEU A 12 8.65 0.10 0.02
N LEU A 13 8.03 1.21 -0.33
CA LEU A 13 7.43 1.45 -1.64
C LEU A 13 8.12 2.64 -2.29
N GLU A 14 8.56 2.49 -3.53
CA GLU A 14 9.01 3.60 -4.37
C GLU A 14 8.33 3.55 -5.73
N PHE A 15 7.82 4.67 -6.17
CA PHE A 15 7.44 4.95 -7.54
C PHE A 15 8.56 5.72 -8.22
N PHE A 16 9.24 5.08 -9.15
CA PHE A 16 10.28 5.71 -9.96
C PHE A 16 9.69 6.14 -11.30
N SER A 17 9.78 7.42 -11.60
CA SER A 17 9.19 8.01 -12.82
C SER A 17 10.19 8.93 -13.55
N GLU A 18 9.79 9.44 -14.69
CA GLU A 18 10.44 10.63 -15.27
C GLU A 18 10.17 11.86 -14.38
N GLU A 19 10.86 12.98 -14.65
CA GLU A 19 10.94 14.13 -13.75
C GLU A 19 9.57 14.73 -13.40
N ILE A 20 9.14 14.56 -12.15
CA ILE A 20 7.95 15.20 -11.58
C ILE A 20 8.26 16.68 -11.33
N PRO A 21 7.44 17.61 -11.85
CA PRO A 21 7.64 19.04 -11.63
C PRO A 21 7.70 19.40 -10.15
N ALA A 22 8.66 20.25 -9.75
CA ALA A 22 8.91 20.59 -8.33
C ALA A 22 7.64 21.01 -7.58
N ARG A 23 6.76 21.80 -8.21
CA ARG A 23 5.47 22.24 -7.63
C ARG A 23 4.48 21.12 -7.33
N MET A 24 4.68 19.93 -7.88
CA MET A 24 3.81 18.76 -7.65
C MET A 24 4.39 17.80 -6.61
N GLN A 25 5.69 17.87 -6.31
CA GLN A 25 6.38 16.90 -5.47
C GLN A 25 5.79 16.83 -4.07
N LEU A 26 5.65 17.97 -3.38
CA LEU A 26 5.11 17.99 -2.02
C LEU A 26 3.69 17.45 -1.94
N ASN A 27 2.84 17.85 -2.89
CA ASN A 27 1.47 17.36 -2.93
C ASN A 27 1.39 15.86 -3.23
N SER A 28 2.30 15.32 -4.07
CA SER A 28 2.36 13.88 -4.35
C SER A 28 2.81 13.08 -3.13
N GLU A 29 3.72 13.61 -2.34
CA GLU A 29 4.15 13.02 -1.07
C GLU A 29 3.00 12.89 -0.08
N ILE A 30 2.27 14.00 0.16
CA ILE A 30 1.09 14.03 1.04
C ILE A 30 0.01 13.07 0.52
N GLN A 31 -0.19 13.04 -0.79
CA GLN A 31 -1.18 12.16 -1.41
C GLN A 31 -0.80 10.68 -1.27
N LEU A 32 0.47 10.32 -1.48
CA LEU A 32 0.95 8.96 -1.27
C LEU A 32 0.71 8.51 0.17
N GLN A 33 1.08 9.35 1.13
CA GLN A 33 0.82 9.09 2.55
C GLN A 33 -0.66 8.81 2.81
N ASN A 34 -1.54 9.72 2.38
CA ASN A 34 -2.97 9.62 2.64
C ASN A 34 -3.60 8.37 2.00
N LEU A 35 -3.24 8.07 0.75
CA LEU A 35 -3.74 6.89 0.04
C LEU A 35 -3.27 5.61 0.71
N PHE A 36 -2.00 5.55 1.11
CA PHE A 36 -1.43 4.37 1.75
C PHE A 36 -2.06 4.11 3.12
N VAL A 37 -2.08 5.13 4.00
CA VAL A 37 -2.68 5.04 5.33
C VAL A 37 -4.16 4.64 5.25
N LYS A 38 -4.92 5.25 4.33
CA LYS A 38 -6.34 4.92 4.11
C LYS A 38 -6.52 3.47 3.65
N SER A 39 -5.66 2.98 2.74
CA SER A 39 -5.75 1.62 2.22
C SER A 39 -5.40 0.57 3.27
N LEU A 40 -4.44 0.85 4.16
CA LEU A 40 -4.12 -0.01 5.30
C LEU A 40 -5.26 -0.02 6.34
N ALA A 41 -5.76 1.16 6.70
CA ALA A 41 -6.87 1.29 7.67
C ALA A 41 -8.13 0.57 7.20
N LYS A 42 -8.46 0.62 5.91
CA LYS A 42 -9.59 -0.12 5.32
C LYS A 42 -9.47 -1.64 5.48
N ARG A 43 -8.26 -2.13 5.71
CA ARG A 43 -7.94 -3.56 5.85
C ARG A 43 -7.53 -3.95 7.28
N ASP A 44 -7.74 -3.06 8.25
CA ASP A 44 -7.39 -3.24 9.67
C ASP A 44 -5.91 -3.61 9.89
N ILE A 45 -5.01 -3.09 9.04
CA ILE A 45 -3.57 -3.25 9.18
C ILE A 45 -3.00 -2.01 9.86
N THR A 46 -2.31 -2.21 10.98
CA THR A 46 -1.66 -1.14 11.73
C THR A 46 -0.16 -1.09 11.47
N PHE A 47 0.45 0.05 11.76
CA PHE A 47 1.90 0.28 11.66
C PHE A 47 2.34 1.26 12.76
N GLU A 48 3.65 1.37 13.00
CA GLU A 48 4.20 2.22 14.07
C GLU A 48 4.51 3.63 13.58
N SER A 49 5.24 3.72 12.48
CA SER A 49 5.64 5.01 11.90
C SER A 49 5.88 4.90 10.40
N PHE A 50 5.95 6.04 9.75
CA PHE A 50 6.34 6.12 8.35
C PHE A 50 7.18 7.37 8.08
N LYS A 51 7.95 7.30 6.98
CA LYS A 51 8.59 8.45 6.34
C LYS A 51 8.20 8.47 4.86
N THR A 52 7.93 9.65 4.33
CA THR A 52 7.67 9.86 2.91
C THR A 52 8.70 10.79 2.30
N PHE A 53 8.99 10.58 1.04
CA PHE A 53 9.94 11.39 0.29
C PHE A 53 9.41 11.65 -1.12
N SER A 54 9.69 12.84 -1.62
CA SER A 54 9.44 13.18 -3.01
C SER A 54 10.59 13.98 -3.59
N GLY A 55 11.19 13.43 -4.62
CA GLY A 55 12.19 14.07 -5.46
C GLY A 55 11.71 14.17 -6.91
N PRO A 56 12.59 14.65 -7.80
CA PRO A 56 12.23 14.76 -9.22
C PRO A 56 11.77 13.44 -9.86
N ARG A 57 12.41 12.32 -9.51
CA ARG A 57 12.13 11.00 -10.12
C ARG A 57 11.67 9.95 -9.11
N HIS A 58 11.83 10.19 -7.81
CA HIS A 58 11.55 9.26 -6.74
C HIS A 58 10.41 9.78 -5.87
N LEU A 59 9.38 8.98 -5.71
CA LEU A 59 8.29 9.21 -4.78
C LEU A 59 8.17 7.95 -3.93
N SER A 60 8.53 8.03 -2.64
CA SER A 60 8.64 6.84 -1.80
C SER A 60 8.05 7.00 -0.41
N ILE A 61 7.71 5.87 0.19
CA ILE A 61 7.28 5.73 1.58
C ILE A 61 8.00 4.54 2.20
N ILE A 62 8.55 4.76 3.39
CA ILE A 62 9.08 3.73 4.26
C ILE A 62 8.14 3.61 5.45
N ILE A 63 7.68 2.40 5.74
CA ILE A 63 6.81 2.11 6.89
C ILE A 63 7.56 1.18 7.83
N LYS A 64 7.59 1.54 9.11
CA LYS A 64 8.16 0.72 10.18
C LYS A 64 7.05 0.08 11.00
N GLY A 65 7.29 -1.18 11.38
CA GLY A 65 6.37 -1.89 12.25
C GLY A 65 4.99 -2.16 11.65
N ILE A 66 4.90 -2.44 10.35
CA ILE A 66 3.64 -2.84 9.71
C ILE A 66 3.26 -4.26 10.16
N GLU A 67 2.00 -4.49 10.50
CA GLU A 67 1.49 -5.83 10.79
C GLU A 67 1.58 -6.73 9.55
N LEU A 68 2.12 -7.95 9.69
CA LEU A 68 2.34 -8.88 8.58
C LEU A 68 1.11 -9.72 8.24
N GLY A 69 -0.01 -9.49 8.90
CA GLY A 69 -1.29 -10.14 8.60
C GLY A 69 -2.46 -9.44 9.27
N GLN A 70 -3.61 -9.60 8.68
CA GLN A 70 -4.88 -9.18 9.28
C GLN A 70 -5.23 -10.11 10.44
N LYS A 71 -5.98 -9.59 11.39
CA LYS A 71 -6.57 -10.42 12.45
C LYS A 71 -7.69 -11.28 11.86
N ASP A 72 -7.85 -12.47 12.41
CA ASP A 72 -9.05 -13.26 12.15
C ASP A 72 -10.27 -12.47 12.62
N GLN A 73 -11.29 -12.41 11.78
CA GLN A 73 -12.53 -11.69 12.08
C GLN A 73 -13.66 -12.68 12.27
N GLU A 74 -14.38 -12.54 13.37
CA GLU A 74 -15.63 -13.23 13.60
C GLU A 74 -16.77 -12.38 13.04
N ILE A 75 -17.38 -12.82 11.96
CA ILE A 75 -18.52 -12.14 11.35
C ILE A 75 -19.79 -12.85 11.75
N GLU A 76 -20.66 -12.13 12.47
CA GLU A 76 -21.99 -12.59 12.77
C GLU A 76 -22.95 -12.24 11.63
N LYS A 77 -23.48 -13.26 10.97
CA LYS A 77 -24.56 -13.11 9.99
C LYS A 77 -25.91 -13.33 10.66
N ARG A 78 -26.76 -12.31 10.59
CA ARG A 78 -28.12 -12.42 11.07
C ARG A 78 -28.99 -13.18 10.05
N GLY A 79 -29.63 -14.22 10.51
CA GLY A 79 -30.61 -15.02 9.79
C GLY A 79 -32.06 -14.58 9.98
N PRO A 80 -33.03 -15.39 9.60
CA PRO A 80 -34.45 -15.16 9.79
C PRO A 80 -34.83 -15.17 11.28
N ARG A 81 -36.06 -14.72 11.57
CA ARG A 81 -36.62 -14.81 12.92
C ARG A 81 -36.83 -16.28 13.30
N PHE A 82 -36.76 -16.56 14.59
CA PHE A 82 -36.96 -17.91 15.11
C PHE A 82 -38.40 -18.45 14.78
N ASP A 83 -39.38 -17.57 14.71
CA ASP A 83 -40.78 -17.86 14.35
C ASP A 83 -41.05 -17.71 12.85
N ALA A 84 -40.02 -17.59 12.01
CA ALA A 84 -40.17 -17.46 10.58
C ALA A 84 -40.61 -18.79 9.93
N ASN A 85 -41.15 -18.69 8.69
CA ASN A 85 -41.54 -19.86 7.90
C ASN A 85 -40.31 -20.74 7.64
N GLN A 86 -40.50 -22.08 7.73
CA GLN A 86 -39.48 -23.09 7.52
C GLN A 86 -38.69 -22.88 6.23
N LYS A 87 -39.35 -22.45 5.14
CA LYS A 87 -38.69 -22.10 3.88
C LYS A 87 -37.62 -21.02 3.99
N ALA A 88 -37.84 -20.03 4.88
CA ALA A 88 -36.88 -18.95 5.12
C ALA A 88 -35.67 -19.45 5.92
N ILE A 89 -35.91 -20.32 6.89
CA ILE A 89 -34.85 -20.95 7.68
C ILE A 89 -34.01 -21.87 6.79
N ASP A 90 -34.63 -22.72 6.01
CA ASP A 90 -33.94 -23.62 5.07
C ASP A 90 -33.16 -22.84 4.01
N GLY A 91 -33.70 -21.73 3.50
CA GLY A 91 -33.02 -20.83 2.58
C GLY A 91 -31.75 -20.22 3.18
N PHE A 92 -31.82 -19.77 4.42
CA PHE A 92 -30.67 -19.24 5.16
C PHE A 92 -29.59 -20.30 5.40
N LEU A 93 -29.99 -21.49 5.82
CA LEU A 93 -29.09 -22.61 6.05
C LEU A 93 -28.41 -23.04 4.76
N LYS A 94 -29.16 -23.19 3.66
CA LYS A 94 -28.62 -23.57 2.33
C LYS A 94 -27.67 -22.51 1.77
N SER A 95 -28.04 -21.21 1.85
CA SER A 95 -27.21 -20.13 1.31
C SER A 95 -25.87 -19.94 2.04
N ASN A 96 -25.81 -20.37 3.31
CA ASN A 96 -24.60 -20.30 4.11
C ASN A 96 -23.92 -21.67 4.31
N GLN A 97 -24.45 -22.75 3.71
CA GLN A 97 -23.97 -24.13 3.83
C GLN A 97 -23.87 -24.62 5.29
N LEU A 98 -24.89 -24.29 6.10
CA LEU A 98 -24.95 -24.52 7.53
C LEU A 98 -25.93 -25.62 7.89
N LYS A 99 -25.65 -26.29 9.01
CA LYS A 99 -26.64 -27.09 9.75
C LYS A 99 -27.31 -26.21 10.83
N ILE A 100 -28.50 -26.58 11.21
CA ILE A 100 -29.28 -25.84 12.21
C ILE A 100 -28.53 -25.77 13.55
N ASP A 101 -27.80 -26.81 13.89
CA ASP A 101 -27.01 -26.92 15.12
C ASP A 101 -25.80 -25.95 15.19
N GLU A 102 -25.42 -25.37 14.05
CA GLU A 102 -24.33 -24.38 13.91
C GLU A 102 -24.84 -22.94 14.05
N THR A 103 -26.14 -22.75 14.31
CA THR A 103 -26.76 -21.46 14.49
C THR A 103 -26.98 -21.17 15.97
N ILE A 104 -26.80 -19.91 16.35
CA ILE A 104 -27.07 -19.41 17.72
C ILE A 104 -28.34 -18.55 17.67
N ILE A 105 -29.25 -18.77 18.61
CA ILE A 105 -30.44 -17.92 18.74
C ILE A 105 -30.09 -16.77 19.68
N LYS A 106 -30.14 -15.53 19.16
CA LYS A 106 -29.97 -14.30 19.99
C LYS A 106 -31.25 -13.50 20.02
N GLU A 107 -31.56 -12.99 21.21
CA GLU A 107 -32.66 -12.08 21.42
C GLU A 107 -32.21 -10.64 21.13
N THR A 108 -32.98 -9.94 20.31
CA THR A 108 -32.74 -8.55 19.95
C THR A 108 -34.01 -7.74 20.23
N ASN A 109 -33.91 -6.41 20.23
CA ASN A 109 -35.07 -5.52 20.42
C ASN A 109 -36.24 -5.76 19.44
N LYS A 110 -36.01 -6.56 18.37
CA LYS A 110 -36.99 -6.92 17.32
C LYS A 110 -37.43 -8.39 17.36
N GLY A 111 -37.07 -9.13 18.43
CA GLY A 111 -37.42 -10.55 18.63
C GLY A 111 -36.17 -11.48 18.54
N LYS A 112 -36.46 -12.77 18.57
CA LYS A 112 -35.40 -13.82 18.49
C LYS A 112 -35.06 -14.11 17.03
N PHE A 113 -33.77 -14.18 16.73
CA PHE A 113 -33.23 -14.43 15.39
C PHE A 113 -32.17 -15.51 15.43
N TYR A 114 -32.07 -16.25 14.36
CA TYR A 114 -30.91 -17.10 14.11
C TYR A 114 -29.70 -16.24 13.76
N PHE A 115 -28.55 -16.57 14.34
CA PHE A 115 -27.25 -15.98 14.02
C PHE A 115 -26.27 -17.10 13.70
N HIS A 116 -25.42 -16.84 12.74
CA HIS A 116 -24.28 -17.68 12.46
C HIS A 116 -23.00 -16.85 12.60
N SER A 117 -22.07 -17.38 13.42
CA SER A 117 -20.74 -16.81 13.55
C SER A 117 -19.77 -17.56 12.64
N GLN A 118 -19.19 -16.85 11.72
CA GLN A 118 -18.18 -17.38 10.80
C GLN A 118 -16.84 -16.71 11.07
N MET A 119 -15.82 -17.52 11.41
CA MET A 119 -14.43 -17.05 11.47
C MET A 119 -13.88 -16.90 10.06
N ILE A 120 -13.57 -15.68 9.67
CA ILE A 120 -12.82 -15.38 8.45
C ILE A 120 -11.36 -15.21 8.83
N LYS A 121 -10.51 -16.09 8.29
CA LYS A 121 -9.08 -15.98 8.51
C LYS A 121 -8.54 -14.71 7.87
N GLY A 122 -7.72 -13.99 8.64
CA GLY A 122 -7.01 -12.82 8.15
C GLY A 122 -6.02 -13.21 7.04
N GLN A 123 -5.93 -12.36 6.03
CA GLN A 123 -4.96 -12.52 4.94
C GLN A 123 -3.59 -11.99 5.37
N LYS A 124 -2.52 -12.53 4.79
CA LYS A 124 -1.17 -12.02 4.99
C LYS A 124 -1.00 -10.69 4.27
N THR A 125 -0.33 -9.75 4.92
CA THR A 125 -0.05 -8.42 4.33
C THR A 125 0.69 -8.55 3.00
N TYR A 126 1.60 -9.52 2.88
CA TYR A 126 2.31 -9.82 1.64
C TYR A 126 1.36 -10.11 0.45
N GLU A 127 0.24 -10.79 0.69
CA GLU A 127 -0.71 -11.21 -0.35
C GLU A 127 -1.62 -10.06 -0.80
N ILE A 128 -1.91 -9.11 0.09
CA ILE A 128 -2.82 -7.99 -0.20
C ILE A 128 -2.12 -6.70 -0.65
N LEU A 129 -0.79 -6.61 -0.47
CA LEU A 129 0.00 -5.45 -0.90
C LEU A 129 -0.15 -5.14 -2.40
N PRO A 130 -0.14 -6.10 -3.34
CA PRO A 130 -0.35 -5.82 -4.76
C PRO A 130 -1.64 -5.06 -5.05
N ASP A 131 -2.74 -5.42 -4.39
CA ASP A 131 -4.04 -4.75 -4.54
C ASP A 131 -4.00 -3.34 -3.95
N ILE A 132 -3.35 -3.17 -2.80
CA ILE A 132 -3.14 -1.86 -2.18
C ILE A 132 -2.36 -0.94 -3.14
N ILE A 133 -1.26 -1.44 -3.72
CA ILE A 133 -0.45 -0.62 -4.63
C ILE A 133 -1.24 -0.28 -5.91
N SER A 134 -2.03 -1.21 -6.43
CA SER A 134 -2.91 -0.94 -7.56
C SER A 134 -3.97 0.12 -7.23
N GLU A 135 -4.61 0.05 -6.05
CA GLU A 135 -5.54 1.09 -5.57
C GLU A 135 -4.84 2.46 -5.46
N ILE A 136 -3.62 2.51 -4.92
CA ILE A 136 -2.84 3.74 -4.76
C ILE A 136 -2.52 4.34 -6.13
N VAL A 137 -1.95 3.55 -7.05
CA VAL A 137 -1.56 4.02 -8.39
C VAL A 137 -2.76 4.58 -9.14
N ASN A 138 -3.91 3.91 -9.09
CA ASN A 138 -5.14 4.37 -9.75
C ASN A 138 -5.84 5.51 -9.00
N GLY A 139 -5.59 5.64 -7.70
CA GLY A 139 -6.15 6.70 -6.85
C GLY A 139 -5.40 8.03 -6.91
N PHE A 140 -4.23 8.08 -7.55
CA PHE A 140 -3.45 9.32 -7.66
C PHE A 140 -4.13 10.33 -8.57
N VAL A 141 -4.25 11.56 -8.06
CA VAL A 141 -4.79 12.71 -8.80
C VAL A 141 -3.68 13.72 -9.04
N TRP A 142 -3.32 13.92 -10.30
CA TRP A 142 -2.28 14.87 -10.70
C TRP A 142 -2.90 16.13 -11.30
N PRO A 143 -2.47 17.33 -10.91
CA PRO A 143 -2.97 18.59 -11.50
C PRO A 143 -2.74 18.65 -13.01
N LYS A 144 -1.62 18.06 -13.47
CA LYS A 144 -1.32 17.81 -14.88
C LYS A 144 -0.77 16.39 -14.98
N SER A 145 -1.39 15.60 -15.84
CA SER A 145 -0.99 14.21 -16.09
C SER A 145 -0.88 13.98 -17.59
N GLN A 146 -0.16 12.93 -17.94
CA GLN A 146 -0.05 12.47 -19.33
C GLN A 146 -0.23 10.95 -19.38
N ARG A 147 -0.63 10.46 -20.53
CA ARG A 147 -0.52 9.06 -20.92
C ARG A 147 0.74 8.90 -21.77
N TRP A 148 1.33 7.72 -21.77
CA TRP A 148 2.50 7.43 -22.59
C TRP A 148 2.40 6.04 -23.18
N ALA A 149 3.00 5.85 -24.34
CA ALA A 149 2.96 4.60 -25.08
C ALA A 149 1.51 4.03 -25.15
N ASN A 150 1.34 2.74 -24.90
CA ASN A 150 0.04 2.05 -24.86
C ASN A 150 -0.53 1.94 -23.45
N THR A 151 -0.30 2.95 -22.59
CA THR A 151 -0.79 2.94 -21.20
C THR A 151 -2.09 3.72 -21.08
N ASP A 152 -2.96 3.27 -20.17
CA ASP A 152 -4.19 3.97 -19.79
C ASP A 152 -3.98 4.81 -18.51
N LEU A 153 -2.91 4.51 -17.76
CA LEU A 153 -2.57 5.22 -16.55
C LEU A 153 -2.27 6.69 -16.83
N LYS A 154 -2.89 7.58 -16.03
CA LYS A 154 -2.60 9.00 -16.01
C LYS A 154 -1.65 9.31 -14.86
N TRP A 155 -0.39 9.60 -15.17
CA TRP A 155 0.63 9.96 -14.19
C TRP A 155 1.25 11.31 -14.52
N ALA A 156 1.89 11.98 -13.56
CA ALA A 156 2.52 13.29 -13.84
C ALA A 156 3.58 13.19 -14.94
N ARG A 157 4.35 12.11 -14.92
CA ARG A 157 5.35 11.71 -15.92
C ARG A 157 5.38 10.19 -16.01
N PRO A 158 5.90 9.60 -17.10
CA PRO A 158 5.94 8.14 -17.25
C PRO A 158 6.49 7.42 -16.03
N LEU A 159 5.68 6.55 -15.43
CA LEU A 159 6.09 5.65 -14.35
C LEU A 159 6.89 4.51 -14.96
N ARG A 160 8.14 4.34 -14.52
CA ARG A 160 9.10 3.41 -15.11
C ARG A 160 9.35 2.15 -14.28
N ASN A 161 9.28 2.29 -12.95
CA ASN A 161 9.58 1.19 -12.05
C ASN A 161 8.81 1.35 -10.73
N ILE A 162 8.55 0.22 -10.07
CA ILE A 162 7.96 0.18 -8.73
C ILE A 162 8.84 -0.72 -7.87
N VAL A 163 9.43 -0.15 -6.82
CA VAL A 163 10.09 -0.93 -5.78
C VAL A 163 9.05 -1.25 -4.72
N LEU A 164 8.94 -2.53 -4.36
CA LEU A 164 8.08 -2.96 -3.25
C LEU A 164 8.76 -4.07 -2.47
N LEU A 165 9.25 -3.73 -1.28
CA LEU A 165 9.90 -4.65 -0.37
C LEU A 165 9.10 -4.76 0.93
N LEU A 166 8.99 -5.96 1.46
CA LEU A 166 8.47 -6.25 2.80
C LEU A 166 9.49 -7.12 3.53
N ASN A 167 10.06 -6.64 4.64
CA ASN A 167 11.16 -7.31 5.36
C ASN A 167 12.36 -7.65 4.46
N ASP A 168 12.74 -6.68 3.60
CA ASP A 168 13.82 -6.80 2.63
C ASP A 168 13.55 -7.75 1.44
N ASP A 169 12.47 -8.51 1.47
CA ASP A 169 12.05 -9.39 0.37
C ASP A 169 11.15 -8.66 -0.64
N VAL A 170 11.35 -8.96 -1.91
CA VAL A 170 10.48 -8.41 -2.98
C VAL A 170 9.09 -9.01 -2.87
N VAL A 171 8.10 -8.17 -2.75
CA VAL A 171 6.70 -8.60 -2.85
C VAL A 171 6.40 -9.01 -4.30
N LYS A 172 5.98 -10.26 -4.49
CA LYS A 172 5.61 -10.75 -5.83
C LYS A 172 4.29 -10.11 -6.27
N GLY A 173 4.30 -9.48 -7.43
CA GLY A 173 3.12 -8.85 -7.98
C GLY A 173 3.46 -7.85 -9.07
N LYS A 174 2.40 -7.24 -9.60
CA LYS A 174 2.48 -6.26 -10.69
C LYS A 174 1.30 -5.31 -10.64
N VAL A 175 1.46 -4.15 -11.22
CA VAL A 175 0.36 -3.19 -11.44
C VAL A 175 0.09 -3.09 -12.93
N GLU A 176 -1.17 -3.20 -13.32
CA GLU A 176 -1.61 -2.93 -14.68
C GLU A 176 -1.68 -1.41 -14.90
N ILE A 177 -0.97 -0.94 -15.92
CA ILE A 177 -0.89 0.49 -16.28
C ILE A 177 -1.50 0.76 -17.66
N GLY A 178 -1.97 -0.25 -18.34
CA GLY A 178 -2.63 -0.20 -19.64
C GLY A 178 -3.03 -1.58 -20.11
N LYS A 179 -3.76 -1.68 -21.19
CA LYS A 179 -4.25 -2.95 -21.72
C LYS A 179 -3.08 -3.91 -21.99
N ASN A 180 -2.94 -4.94 -21.14
CA ASN A 180 -1.82 -5.91 -21.16
C ASN A 180 -0.43 -5.29 -20.93
N VAL A 181 -0.35 -4.11 -20.32
CA VAL A 181 0.91 -3.45 -19.95
C VAL A 181 1.02 -3.44 -18.43
N PHE A 182 2.08 -4.03 -17.90
CA PHE A 182 2.28 -4.22 -16.47
C PHE A 182 3.64 -3.70 -16.02
N LEU A 183 3.69 -3.17 -14.80
CA LEU A 183 4.92 -2.91 -14.05
C LEU A 183 5.02 -3.95 -12.94
N ASN A 184 6.06 -4.79 -13.00
CA ASN A 184 6.37 -5.74 -11.93
C ASN A 184 7.03 -5.02 -10.76
N PHE A 185 6.82 -5.53 -9.56
CA PHE A 185 7.53 -5.05 -8.38
C PHE A 185 8.97 -5.55 -8.40
N THR A 186 9.88 -4.70 -7.96
CA THR A 186 11.32 -4.91 -8.02
C THR A 186 11.99 -4.55 -6.71
N ASN A 187 13.29 -4.88 -6.58
CA ASN A 187 14.16 -4.41 -5.50
C ASN A 187 15.24 -3.44 -6.01
N PHE A 188 15.04 -2.81 -7.15
CA PHE A 188 16.03 -1.88 -7.67
C PHE A 188 15.40 -0.56 -8.07
N THR A 189 16.19 0.48 -7.99
CA THR A 189 15.89 1.82 -8.48
C THR A 189 17.03 2.33 -9.35
N PHE A 190 17.03 3.61 -9.68
CA PHE A 190 18.05 4.23 -10.51
C PHE A 190 18.67 5.43 -9.81
N SER A 191 19.92 5.69 -10.12
CA SER A 191 20.69 6.83 -9.63
C SER A 191 20.26 8.14 -10.29
N HIS A 192 21.05 9.18 -10.06
CA HIS A 192 20.87 10.46 -10.73
C HIS A 192 20.83 10.32 -12.26
N ARG A 193 20.01 11.15 -12.93
CA ARG A 193 19.70 11.06 -14.36
C ARG A 193 20.93 11.00 -15.30
N TYR A 194 22.04 11.61 -14.92
CA TYR A 194 23.25 11.59 -15.73
C TYR A 194 24.01 10.27 -15.65
N SER A 195 23.86 9.53 -14.59
CA SER A 195 24.47 8.22 -14.42
C SER A 195 23.54 7.10 -14.88
N ASP A 196 22.24 7.24 -14.64
CA ASP A 196 21.16 6.25 -14.89
C ASP A 196 21.53 4.82 -14.45
N LYS A 197 22.39 4.72 -13.42
CA LYS A 197 22.89 3.46 -12.90
C LYS A 197 21.79 2.77 -12.10
N LYS A 198 21.60 1.49 -12.36
CA LYS A 198 20.71 0.64 -11.58
C LYS A 198 21.29 0.39 -10.18
N ILE A 199 20.48 0.61 -9.15
CA ILE A 199 20.83 0.46 -7.74
C ILE A 199 19.95 -0.63 -7.16
N VAL A 200 20.54 -1.71 -6.65
CA VAL A 200 19.83 -2.82 -6.01
C VAL A 200 19.70 -2.53 -4.51
N ILE A 201 18.48 -2.60 -4.00
CA ILE A 201 18.17 -2.39 -2.59
C ILE A 201 18.05 -3.76 -1.93
N ASN A 202 19.03 -4.10 -1.10
CA ASN A 202 19.06 -5.36 -0.37
C ASN A 202 18.47 -5.25 1.04
N LYS A 203 18.48 -4.02 1.61
CA LYS A 203 17.92 -3.72 2.91
C LYS A 203 17.19 -2.38 2.88
N ILE A 204 15.98 -2.36 3.41
CA ILE A 204 15.15 -1.15 3.50
C ILE A 204 15.84 -0.05 4.30
N GLU A 205 16.56 -0.43 5.37
CA GLU A 205 17.25 0.51 6.25
C GLU A 205 18.33 1.32 5.52
N ASN A 206 18.96 0.76 4.50
CA ASN A 206 20.04 1.40 3.74
C ASN A 206 19.53 2.22 2.57
N TYR A 207 18.22 2.27 2.32
CA TYR A 207 17.64 2.89 1.12
C TYR A 207 18.04 4.37 0.97
N GLU A 208 17.88 5.17 2.03
CA GLU A 208 18.21 6.61 1.99
C GLU A 208 19.71 6.82 1.73
N GLN A 209 20.57 6.10 2.46
CA GLN A 209 22.01 6.18 2.32
C GLN A 209 22.49 5.73 0.94
N LEU A 210 21.93 4.62 0.45
CA LEU A 210 22.28 4.06 -0.85
C LEU A 210 21.97 5.00 -2.01
N LEU A 211 20.86 5.74 -1.92
CA LEU A 211 20.51 6.77 -2.88
C LEU A 211 21.44 8.00 -2.77
N GLU A 212 21.76 8.42 -1.56
CA GLU A 212 22.69 9.55 -1.32
C GLU A 212 24.09 9.27 -1.88
N GLU A 213 24.63 8.06 -1.68
CA GLU A 213 25.88 7.60 -2.27
C GLU A 213 25.88 7.58 -3.81
N ASN A 214 24.68 7.51 -4.40
CA ASN A 214 24.47 7.55 -5.84
C ASN A 214 23.90 8.91 -6.34
N TYR A 215 24.19 9.99 -5.60
CA TYR A 215 23.87 11.39 -5.93
C TYR A 215 22.34 11.70 -5.99
N VAL A 216 21.53 10.96 -5.23
CA VAL A 216 20.10 11.21 -5.09
C VAL A 216 19.79 11.53 -3.62
N ILE A 217 19.52 12.78 -3.30
CA ILE A 217 19.14 13.20 -1.96
C ILE A 217 17.61 13.24 -1.89
N LEU A 218 17.03 12.38 -1.07
CA LEU A 218 15.58 12.27 -0.88
C LEU A 218 15.05 13.31 0.12
N ASP A 219 15.84 13.60 1.18
CA ASP A 219 15.44 14.52 2.23
C ASP A 219 15.57 15.96 1.74
N ARG A 220 14.43 16.63 1.62
CA ARG A 220 14.33 18.02 1.18
C ARG A 220 15.03 18.99 2.15
N ASN A 221 15.06 18.69 3.44
CA ASN A 221 15.73 19.52 4.42
C ASN A 221 17.25 19.48 4.22
N LYS A 222 17.81 18.30 3.91
CA LYS A 222 19.24 18.19 3.55
C LYS A 222 19.56 19.01 2.29
N LEU A 223 18.70 18.94 1.26
CA LEU A 223 18.88 19.77 0.05
C LEU A 223 18.85 21.26 0.34
N SER A 224 17.96 21.72 1.20
CA SER A 224 17.88 23.14 1.61
C SER A 224 19.16 23.59 2.33
N LEU A 225 19.71 22.76 3.21
CA LEU A 225 20.94 23.08 3.93
C LEU A 225 22.17 23.18 3.01
N ILE A 226 22.25 22.35 1.97
CA ILE A 226 23.34 22.42 0.98
C ILE A 226 23.31 23.76 0.24
N HIS A 227 22.14 24.24 -0.16
CA HIS A 227 22.00 25.55 -0.82
C HIS A 227 22.36 26.74 0.08
N ILE A 228 22.13 26.62 1.39
CA ILE A 228 22.46 27.71 2.34
C ILE A 228 23.97 27.73 2.65
N SER A 229 24.64 26.58 2.59
CA SER A 229 26.06 26.45 2.92
C SER A 229 27.02 26.65 1.74
N GLU A 230 26.54 26.69 0.49
CA GLU A 230 27.39 27.06 -0.63
C GLU A 230 27.72 28.55 -0.58
N PRO A 231 29.02 28.90 -0.51
CA PRO A 231 29.40 30.33 -0.57
C PRO A 231 28.95 30.88 -1.92
N THR A 232 28.17 31.95 -1.89
CA THR A 232 27.86 32.72 -3.08
C THR A 232 29.15 32.99 -3.84
N ARG A 233 29.28 32.47 -5.07
CA ARG A 233 30.43 32.83 -5.93
C ARG A 233 30.54 34.33 -5.98
N PRO A 234 31.72 34.91 -5.68
CA PRO A 234 31.89 36.35 -5.84
C PRO A 234 31.62 36.66 -7.32
N VAL A 235 30.69 37.58 -7.55
CA VAL A 235 30.48 38.17 -8.86
C VAL A 235 31.74 38.95 -9.18
N MET A 236 32.58 38.41 -10.03
CA MET A 236 33.68 39.20 -10.61
C MET A 236 33.13 40.19 -11.62
#